data_cc7165ff2e3ddd167e68b28b7a472a9d
#
_entry.id   cc7165ff2e3ddd167e68b28b7a472a9d
#
_cell.length_a   1.000
_cell.length_b   1.000
_cell.length_c   1.000
_cell.angle_alpha   90.00
_cell.angle_beta   90.00
_cell.angle_gamma   90.00
#
_symmetry.space_group_name_H-M   'P 1'
#
loop_
_entity.id
_entity.type
_entity.pdbx_description
1 polymer ?
#
loop_
_entity_poly.entity_id
_entity_poly.type
_entity_poly.pdbx_seq_one_letter_code
_entity_poly.pdbx_strand_id
1 'polypeptide(L)'
;MNTPQRSRVPPGRLYVIPSLLGVVPPEAVLPQRTIEIARGLAHFVVETPKAARQFLKTLSPDRALQSIALGELNEHTRADRVMELLVPALSGYDLGLISDAGCPGVADPGAVLVAAAHKAGIPVVPLVGPSAVLLALMASGMNGQSFAFHGYVPAKPGPRTTALRALDQAIARTGATQLFIETPYRNDALVDAILLACRPELRFCIAVDLTLPTERLESRTIAAWRDVPRPSLAKRPAIFLLGAP
;
A
#
# COMPACT_ATOMS: atom_id res chain seq x y z
N MET A 1 -28.29 -41.78 -18.49
CA MET A 1 -27.51 -40.95 -19.46
C MET A 1 -26.53 -40.11 -18.70
N ASN A 2 -25.24 -40.52 -18.69
CA ASN A 2 -24.19 -39.76 -18.04
C ASN A 2 -23.83 -38.56 -18.94
N THR A 3 -24.19 -37.37 -18.53
CA THR A 3 -23.68 -36.13 -19.14
C THR A 3 -22.17 -36.06 -18.90
N PRO A 4 -21.35 -35.95 -19.94
CA PRO A 4 -19.90 -35.87 -19.75
C PRO A 4 -19.59 -34.60 -18.93
N GLN A 5 -19.03 -34.79 -17.74
CA GLN A 5 -18.41 -33.72 -16.97
C GLN A 5 -17.31 -33.10 -17.84
N ARG A 6 -17.56 -31.90 -18.40
CA ARG A 6 -16.51 -31.12 -19.05
C ARG A 6 -15.41 -30.94 -18.00
N SER A 7 -14.22 -31.46 -18.25
CA SER A 7 -13.03 -31.22 -17.44
C SER A 7 -12.80 -29.71 -17.38
N ARG A 8 -13.24 -29.09 -16.29
CA ARG A 8 -12.92 -27.65 -16.04
C ARG A 8 -11.42 -27.56 -15.86
N VAL A 9 -10.78 -26.80 -16.73
CA VAL A 9 -9.38 -26.39 -16.51
C VAL A 9 -9.32 -25.77 -15.11
N PRO A 10 -8.41 -26.23 -14.23
CA PRO A 10 -8.30 -25.62 -12.92
C PRO A 10 -7.94 -24.14 -13.08
N PRO A 11 -8.47 -23.25 -12.23
CA PRO A 11 -8.14 -21.84 -12.31
C PRO A 11 -6.65 -21.62 -12.07
N GLY A 12 -6.08 -20.60 -12.72
CA GLY A 12 -4.78 -20.05 -12.38
C GLY A 12 -4.80 -19.38 -11.01
N ARG A 13 -3.68 -18.85 -10.58
CA ARG A 13 -3.50 -18.16 -9.29
C ARG A 13 -3.56 -16.65 -9.48
N LEU A 14 -4.07 -15.95 -8.47
CA LEU A 14 -3.91 -14.50 -8.33
C LEU A 14 -2.72 -14.22 -7.41
N TYR A 15 -1.62 -13.74 -7.98
CA TYR A 15 -0.45 -13.30 -7.22
C TYR A 15 -0.62 -11.82 -6.85
N VAL A 16 -0.62 -11.52 -5.55
CA VAL A 16 -0.65 -10.15 -5.02
C VAL A 16 0.80 -9.70 -4.86
N ILE A 17 1.26 -8.83 -5.77
CA ILE A 17 2.69 -8.53 -5.98
C ILE A 17 2.99 -7.12 -5.47
N PRO A 18 3.76 -6.97 -4.37
CA PRO A 18 4.22 -5.66 -3.94
C PRO A 18 5.11 -4.99 -4.98
N SER A 19 4.88 -3.69 -5.20
CA SER A 19 5.73 -2.83 -6.02
C SER A 19 6.71 -2.04 -5.17
N LEU A 20 7.62 -1.31 -5.83
CA LEU A 20 8.59 -0.45 -5.15
C LEU A 20 7.89 0.77 -4.52
N LEU A 21 8.43 1.27 -3.40
CA LEU A 21 7.95 2.53 -2.79
C LEU A 21 8.55 3.78 -3.47
N GLY A 22 9.52 3.58 -4.34
CA GLY A 22 10.18 4.62 -5.11
C GLY A 22 11.24 4.02 -6.04
N VAL A 23 12.09 4.84 -6.61
CA VAL A 23 13.07 4.41 -7.63
C VAL A 23 14.32 3.84 -6.94
N VAL A 24 14.37 2.51 -6.85
CA VAL A 24 15.50 1.72 -6.34
C VAL A 24 15.64 0.45 -7.18
N PRO A 25 16.81 -0.23 -7.16
CA PRO A 25 16.93 -1.57 -7.75
C PRO A 25 15.94 -2.53 -7.07
N PRO A 26 15.15 -3.30 -7.85
CA PRO A 26 14.17 -4.23 -7.27
C PRO A 26 14.77 -5.19 -6.24
N GLU A 27 15.99 -5.66 -6.49
CA GLU A 27 16.71 -6.62 -5.65
C GLU A 27 17.05 -6.08 -4.26
N ALA A 28 17.02 -4.76 -4.09
CA ALA A 28 17.25 -4.12 -2.79
C ALA A 28 16.08 -4.29 -1.82
N VAL A 29 14.85 -4.52 -2.34
CA VAL A 29 13.63 -4.51 -1.51
C VAL A 29 12.66 -5.65 -1.82
N LEU A 30 12.82 -6.34 -2.95
CA LEU A 30 12.00 -7.50 -3.33
C LEU A 30 12.81 -8.79 -3.24
N PRO A 31 12.28 -9.84 -2.60
CA PRO A 31 12.88 -11.17 -2.65
C PRO A 31 12.95 -11.70 -4.08
N GLN A 32 13.98 -12.49 -4.36
CA GLN A 32 14.22 -13.12 -5.66
C GLN A 32 12.98 -13.85 -6.20
N ARG A 33 12.27 -14.59 -5.33
CA ARG A 33 11.04 -15.30 -5.70
C ARG A 33 9.94 -14.37 -6.20
N THR A 34 9.78 -13.19 -5.58
CA THR A 34 8.78 -12.19 -6.01
C THR A 34 9.12 -11.69 -7.41
N ILE A 35 10.40 -11.39 -7.65
CA ILE A 35 10.90 -10.92 -8.95
C ILE A 35 10.67 -12.00 -10.04
N GLU A 36 11.06 -13.25 -9.77
CA GLU A 36 10.91 -14.37 -10.71
C GLU A 36 9.46 -14.63 -11.10
N ILE A 37 8.55 -14.67 -10.12
CA ILE A 37 7.13 -14.85 -10.39
C ILE A 37 6.61 -13.70 -11.26
N ALA A 38 6.90 -12.45 -10.89
CA ALA A 38 6.43 -11.28 -11.64
C ALA A 38 6.96 -11.26 -13.09
N ARG A 39 8.22 -11.67 -13.31
CA ARG A 39 8.84 -11.78 -14.65
C ARG A 39 8.13 -12.77 -15.56
N GLY A 40 7.70 -13.91 -15.00
CA GLY A 40 7.09 -15.01 -15.76
C GLY A 40 5.62 -14.76 -16.17
N LEU A 41 4.90 -13.83 -15.53
CA LEU A 41 3.48 -13.61 -15.79
C LEU A 41 3.22 -12.87 -17.11
N ALA A 42 2.09 -13.21 -17.74
CA ALA A 42 1.60 -12.58 -18.99
C ALA A 42 0.41 -11.65 -18.77
N HIS A 43 -0.28 -11.78 -17.64
CA HIS A 43 -1.53 -11.06 -17.34
C HIS A 43 -1.41 -10.36 -16.01
N PHE A 44 -1.79 -9.08 -15.98
CA PHE A 44 -1.80 -8.29 -14.74
C PHE A 44 -3.07 -7.46 -14.64
N VAL A 45 -3.52 -7.27 -13.40
CA VAL A 45 -4.45 -6.21 -13.02
C VAL A 45 -3.64 -5.15 -12.27
N VAL A 46 -3.81 -3.90 -12.68
CA VAL A 46 -2.96 -2.79 -12.23
C VAL A 46 -3.80 -1.56 -11.91
N GLU A 47 -3.33 -0.72 -10.99
CA GLU A 47 -3.99 0.54 -10.66
C GLU A 47 -3.80 1.55 -11.80
N THR A 48 -2.54 1.84 -12.17
CA THR A 48 -2.17 2.73 -13.26
C THR A 48 -1.31 1.97 -14.29
N PRO A 49 -1.78 1.77 -15.55
CA PRO A 49 -1.01 1.04 -16.56
C PRO A 49 0.39 1.61 -16.83
N LYS A 50 0.56 2.94 -16.74
CA LYS A 50 1.85 3.60 -16.94
C LYS A 50 2.85 3.25 -15.83
N ALA A 51 2.42 3.33 -14.56
CA ALA A 51 3.26 2.98 -13.41
C ALA A 51 3.62 1.50 -13.43
N ALA A 52 2.66 0.62 -13.71
CA ALA A 52 2.88 -0.81 -13.82
C ALA A 52 3.89 -1.19 -14.92
N ARG A 53 3.78 -0.59 -16.12
CA ARG A 53 4.78 -0.81 -17.19
C ARG A 53 6.18 -0.36 -16.78
N GLN A 54 6.29 0.76 -16.06
CA GLN A 54 7.57 1.23 -15.55
C GLN A 54 8.16 0.24 -14.54
N PHE A 55 7.36 -0.23 -13.58
CA PHE A 55 7.77 -1.23 -12.61
C PHE A 55 8.17 -2.55 -13.29
N LEU A 56 7.33 -3.11 -14.16
CA LEU A 56 7.63 -4.35 -14.89
C LEU A 56 8.92 -4.24 -15.73
N LYS A 57 9.18 -3.07 -16.32
CA LYS A 57 10.45 -2.82 -17.06
C LYS A 57 11.66 -2.96 -16.14
N THR A 58 11.61 -2.52 -14.89
CA THR A 58 12.73 -2.65 -13.94
C THR A 58 13.00 -4.11 -13.56
N LEU A 59 12.00 -4.98 -13.61
CA LEU A 59 12.13 -6.40 -13.34
C LEU A 59 12.75 -7.17 -14.52
N SER A 60 12.90 -6.59 -15.71
CA SER A 60 13.36 -7.28 -16.93
C SER A 60 12.54 -8.54 -17.23
N PRO A 61 11.25 -8.42 -17.59
CA PRO A 61 10.36 -9.57 -17.74
C PRO A 61 10.84 -10.52 -18.84
N ASP A 62 10.49 -11.80 -18.70
CA ASP A 62 10.90 -12.89 -19.62
C ASP A 62 10.24 -12.77 -21.01
N ARG A 63 9.41 -11.77 -21.21
CA ARG A 63 8.67 -11.47 -22.45
C ARG A 63 8.69 -10.01 -22.80
N ALA A 64 8.39 -9.66 -24.05
CA ALA A 64 8.27 -8.27 -24.46
C ALA A 64 7.16 -7.55 -23.69
N LEU A 65 7.43 -6.35 -23.17
CA LEU A 65 6.44 -5.56 -22.39
C LEU A 65 5.12 -5.33 -23.14
N GLN A 66 5.16 -5.24 -24.47
CA GLN A 66 3.98 -5.06 -25.32
C GLN A 66 3.08 -6.30 -25.36
N SER A 67 3.63 -7.49 -25.09
CA SER A 67 2.86 -8.75 -25.04
C SER A 67 2.23 -9.02 -23.66
N ILE A 68 2.52 -8.20 -22.66
CA ILE A 68 1.92 -8.28 -21.33
C ILE A 68 0.54 -7.62 -21.36
N ALA A 69 -0.50 -8.39 -21.05
CA ALA A 69 -1.86 -7.90 -20.96
C ALA A 69 -2.09 -7.20 -19.61
N LEU A 70 -2.55 -5.96 -19.63
CA LEU A 70 -2.87 -5.16 -18.45
C LEU A 70 -4.37 -4.86 -18.41
N GLY A 71 -5.04 -5.27 -17.32
CA GLY A 71 -6.37 -4.83 -16.95
C GLY A 71 -6.27 -3.71 -15.92
N GLU A 72 -7.04 -2.64 -16.07
CA GLU A 72 -7.02 -1.51 -15.13
C GLU A 72 -8.10 -1.68 -14.06
N LEU A 73 -7.71 -1.48 -12.79
CA LEU A 73 -8.56 -1.48 -11.62
C LEU A 73 -8.29 -0.22 -10.80
N ASN A 74 -9.21 0.73 -10.83
CA ASN A 74 -9.13 1.98 -10.08
C ASN A 74 -10.40 2.23 -9.27
N GLU A 75 -10.47 3.34 -8.51
CA GLU A 75 -11.62 3.71 -7.69
C GLU A 75 -12.94 3.92 -8.46
N HIS A 76 -12.86 4.10 -9.79
CA HIS A 76 -14.02 4.27 -10.66
C HIS A 76 -14.46 2.96 -11.33
N THR A 77 -13.72 1.87 -11.11
CA THR A 77 -14.04 0.56 -11.72
C THR A 77 -15.33 0.00 -11.13
N ARG A 78 -16.31 -0.25 -12.00
CA ARG A 78 -17.62 -0.81 -11.59
C ARG A 78 -17.47 -2.26 -11.15
N ALA A 79 -18.33 -2.70 -10.23
CA ALA A 79 -18.30 -4.07 -9.68
C ALA A 79 -18.46 -5.17 -10.74
N ASP A 80 -19.24 -4.93 -11.80
CA ASP A 80 -19.41 -5.86 -12.93
C ASP A 80 -18.09 -6.08 -13.70
N ARG A 81 -17.28 -5.03 -13.86
CA ARG A 81 -15.97 -5.08 -14.53
C ARG A 81 -14.91 -5.86 -13.75
N VAL A 82 -15.02 -5.92 -12.43
CA VAL A 82 -14.05 -6.66 -11.59
C VAL A 82 -13.99 -8.14 -11.96
N MET A 83 -15.13 -8.77 -12.27
CA MET A 83 -15.17 -10.17 -12.70
C MET A 83 -14.51 -10.38 -14.07
N GLU A 84 -14.60 -9.42 -14.98
CA GLU A 84 -13.94 -9.49 -16.28
C GLU A 84 -12.41 -9.50 -16.14
N LEU A 85 -11.87 -8.78 -15.16
CA LEU A 85 -10.43 -8.76 -14.86
C LEU A 85 -9.91 -10.14 -14.40
N LEU A 86 -10.78 -11.01 -13.87
CA LEU A 86 -10.44 -12.37 -13.45
C LEU A 86 -10.53 -13.42 -14.56
N VAL A 87 -11.02 -13.07 -15.75
CA VAL A 87 -11.17 -14.00 -16.88
C VAL A 87 -9.89 -14.77 -17.20
N PRO A 88 -8.68 -14.17 -17.24
CA PRO A 88 -7.45 -14.95 -17.45
C PRO A 88 -7.26 -16.04 -16.39
N ALA A 89 -7.46 -15.74 -15.11
CA ALA A 89 -7.32 -16.71 -14.03
C ALA A 89 -8.39 -17.81 -14.12
N LEU A 90 -9.64 -17.48 -14.44
CA LEU A 90 -10.71 -18.46 -14.66
C LEU A 90 -10.44 -19.37 -15.87
N SER A 91 -9.60 -18.92 -16.81
CA SER A 91 -9.17 -19.68 -17.99
C SER A 91 -7.90 -20.51 -17.76
N GLY A 92 -7.37 -20.54 -16.51
CA GLY A 92 -6.21 -21.33 -16.13
C GLY A 92 -4.87 -20.60 -16.22
N TYR A 93 -4.85 -19.30 -16.53
CA TYR A 93 -3.61 -18.50 -16.55
C TYR A 93 -3.36 -17.86 -15.19
N ASP A 94 -2.11 -17.83 -14.77
CA ASP A 94 -1.71 -17.06 -13.58
C ASP A 94 -1.82 -15.55 -13.85
N LEU A 95 -2.29 -14.80 -12.85
CA LEU A 95 -2.61 -13.37 -12.91
C LEU A 95 -1.87 -12.62 -11.80
N GLY A 96 -1.22 -11.50 -12.12
CA GLY A 96 -0.61 -10.60 -11.14
C GLY A 96 -1.55 -9.45 -10.78
N LEU A 97 -1.58 -9.04 -9.52
CA LEU A 97 -2.16 -7.79 -9.05
C LEU A 97 -1.04 -6.89 -8.55
N ILE A 98 -0.94 -5.67 -9.10
CA ILE A 98 0.09 -4.68 -8.76
C ILE A 98 -0.59 -3.34 -8.46
N SER A 99 -0.24 -2.69 -7.35
CA SER A 99 -0.58 -1.29 -7.05
C SER A 99 0.52 -0.33 -7.49
N ASP A 100 0.24 0.96 -7.49
CA ASP A 100 1.22 1.98 -7.89
C ASP A 100 2.42 2.04 -6.95
N ALA A 101 2.25 1.72 -5.64
CA ALA A 101 3.33 1.63 -4.66
C ALA A 101 3.00 0.65 -3.53
N GLY A 102 3.98 -0.15 -3.11
CA GLY A 102 3.88 -1.05 -1.94
C GLY A 102 2.96 -2.25 -2.15
N CYS A 103 2.23 -2.64 -1.12
CA CYS A 103 1.42 -3.86 -1.08
C CYS A 103 0.02 -3.63 -1.65
N PRO A 104 -0.39 -4.33 -2.72
CA PRO A 104 -1.75 -4.25 -3.25
C PRO A 104 -2.80 -4.64 -2.21
N GLY A 105 -3.94 -3.95 -2.23
CA GLY A 105 -5.03 -4.13 -1.25
C GLY A 105 -4.84 -3.32 0.04
N VAL A 106 -3.75 -2.53 0.14
CA VAL A 106 -3.49 -1.64 1.28
C VAL A 106 -3.50 -0.19 0.79
N ALA A 107 -4.56 0.53 1.09
CA ALA A 107 -4.84 1.90 0.62
C ALA A 107 -5.01 2.03 -0.90
N ASP A 108 -5.36 0.96 -1.58
CA ASP A 108 -5.65 0.90 -3.01
C ASP A 108 -6.88 0.02 -3.32
N PRO A 109 -7.43 0.03 -4.55
CA PRO A 109 -8.62 -0.72 -4.92
C PRO A 109 -8.42 -2.23 -5.03
N GLY A 110 -7.21 -2.77 -4.87
CA GLY A 110 -6.90 -4.20 -5.07
C GLY A 110 -7.71 -5.16 -4.20
N ALA A 111 -8.13 -4.72 -3.01
CA ALA A 111 -8.93 -5.54 -2.09
C ALA A 111 -10.22 -6.08 -2.73
N VAL A 112 -10.88 -5.33 -3.62
CA VAL A 112 -12.11 -5.78 -4.29
C VAL A 112 -11.84 -6.93 -5.27
N LEU A 113 -10.69 -6.92 -5.96
CA LEU A 113 -10.29 -8.02 -6.85
C LEU A 113 -9.96 -9.27 -6.05
N VAL A 114 -9.25 -9.13 -4.94
CA VAL A 114 -8.92 -10.24 -4.03
C VAL A 114 -10.20 -10.90 -3.49
N ALA A 115 -11.17 -10.08 -3.04
CA ALA A 115 -12.46 -10.59 -2.59
C ALA A 115 -13.23 -11.33 -3.70
N ALA A 116 -13.21 -10.79 -4.92
CA ALA A 116 -13.84 -11.44 -6.08
C ALA A 116 -13.14 -12.75 -6.45
N ALA A 117 -11.79 -12.81 -6.38
CA ALA A 117 -11.01 -14.02 -6.61
C ALA A 117 -11.37 -15.13 -5.61
N HIS A 118 -11.45 -14.82 -4.33
CA HIS A 118 -11.90 -15.76 -3.29
C HIS A 118 -13.30 -16.28 -3.57
N LYS A 119 -14.24 -15.39 -3.92
CA LYS A 119 -15.62 -15.78 -4.28
C LYS A 119 -15.68 -16.68 -5.51
N ALA A 120 -14.76 -16.50 -6.47
CA ALA A 120 -14.65 -17.29 -7.69
C ALA A 120 -13.85 -18.60 -7.51
N GLY A 121 -13.31 -18.88 -6.33
CA GLY A 121 -12.49 -20.07 -6.06
C GLY A 121 -11.08 -19.99 -6.69
N ILE A 122 -10.59 -18.80 -7.02
CA ILE A 122 -9.23 -18.57 -7.53
C ILE A 122 -8.28 -18.53 -6.33
N PRO A 123 -7.21 -19.35 -6.31
CA PRO A 123 -6.20 -19.30 -5.26
C PRO A 123 -5.50 -17.94 -5.26
N VAL A 124 -5.45 -17.28 -4.09
CA VAL A 124 -4.76 -16.00 -3.89
C VAL A 124 -3.43 -16.25 -3.20
N VAL A 125 -2.34 -15.75 -3.78
CA VAL A 125 -0.98 -15.93 -3.28
C VAL A 125 -0.34 -14.57 -3.02
N PRO A 126 -0.24 -14.11 -1.75
CA PRO A 126 0.47 -12.90 -1.43
C PRO A 126 1.99 -13.12 -1.58
N LEU A 127 2.68 -12.19 -2.21
CA LEU A 127 4.14 -12.20 -2.32
C LEU A 127 4.76 -11.21 -1.33
N VAL A 128 6.00 -11.50 -0.94
CA VAL A 128 6.76 -10.66 -0.01
C VAL A 128 7.34 -9.44 -0.72
N GLY A 129 7.21 -8.27 -0.11
CA GLY A 129 7.80 -7.02 -0.59
C GLY A 129 7.57 -5.87 0.39
N PRO A 130 7.99 -4.64 0.03
CA PRO A 130 7.97 -3.52 0.94
C PRO A 130 6.55 -3.02 1.23
N SER A 131 6.31 -2.70 2.52
CA SER A 131 5.11 -2.03 3.00
C SER A 131 5.51 -0.79 3.77
N ALA A 132 5.12 0.39 3.30
CA ALA A 132 5.40 1.64 4.01
C ALA A 132 4.82 1.63 5.43
N VAL A 133 3.62 1.05 5.61
CA VAL A 133 2.94 0.93 6.90
C VAL A 133 3.79 0.15 7.89
N LEU A 134 4.26 -1.04 7.51
CA LEU A 134 5.04 -1.90 8.40
C LEU A 134 6.46 -1.37 8.62
N LEU A 135 7.12 -0.86 7.57
CA LEU A 135 8.46 -0.28 7.70
C LEU A 135 8.47 0.93 8.65
N ALA A 136 7.49 1.82 8.53
CA ALA A 136 7.33 2.95 9.43
C ALA A 136 7.07 2.51 10.87
N LEU A 137 6.17 1.53 11.08
CA LEU A 137 5.86 0.99 12.40
C LEU A 137 7.08 0.36 13.07
N MET A 138 7.82 -0.50 12.34
CA MET A 138 9.03 -1.17 12.81
C MET A 138 10.07 -0.17 13.32
N ALA A 139 10.24 0.95 12.62
CA ALA A 139 11.27 1.94 12.91
C ALA A 139 10.79 3.06 13.85
N SER A 140 9.49 3.15 14.16
CA SER A 140 8.92 4.24 14.99
C SER A 140 9.25 4.15 16.48
N GLY A 141 9.54 2.94 16.98
CA GLY A 141 9.66 2.65 18.42
C GLY A 141 8.32 2.69 19.17
N MET A 142 7.18 2.60 18.47
CA MET A 142 5.84 2.59 19.03
C MET A 142 5.31 1.15 19.17
N ASN A 143 4.10 1.00 19.77
CA ASN A 143 3.46 -0.29 19.99
C ASN A 143 3.13 -1.00 18.67
N GLY A 144 3.85 -2.07 18.34
CA GLY A 144 3.63 -2.91 17.16
C GLY A 144 2.66 -4.08 17.39
N GLN A 145 2.23 -4.35 18.63
CA GLN A 145 1.25 -5.41 18.92
C GLN A 145 -0.19 -4.95 18.72
N SER A 146 -0.44 -3.64 18.90
CA SER A 146 -1.75 -3.04 18.69
C SER A 146 -1.57 -1.75 17.89
N PHE A 147 -2.07 -1.73 16.67
CA PHE A 147 -2.02 -0.57 15.78
C PHE A 147 -3.21 -0.54 14.83
N ALA A 148 -3.52 0.65 14.32
CA ALA A 148 -4.55 0.85 13.32
C ALA A 148 -4.03 1.75 12.20
N PHE A 149 -4.25 1.33 10.95
CA PHE A 149 -3.99 2.14 9.76
C PHE A 149 -5.30 2.74 9.26
N HIS A 150 -5.35 4.06 9.11
CA HIS A 150 -6.54 4.84 8.80
C HIS A 150 -6.60 5.33 7.34
N GLY A 151 -5.58 5.00 6.51
CA GLY A 151 -5.50 5.58 5.18
C GLY A 151 -5.30 7.10 5.25
N TYR A 152 -6.08 7.84 4.45
CA TYR A 152 -6.02 9.31 4.42
C TYR A 152 -6.85 9.93 5.53
N VAL A 153 -6.30 10.95 6.19
CA VAL A 153 -7.09 11.82 7.08
C VAL A 153 -7.84 12.88 6.27
N PRO A 154 -8.94 13.46 6.81
CA PRO A 154 -9.70 14.47 6.08
C PRO A 154 -8.85 15.66 5.63
N ALA A 155 -9.03 16.08 4.37
CA ALA A 155 -8.25 17.18 3.80
C ALA A 155 -8.66 18.56 4.35
N LYS A 156 -9.95 18.76 4.68
CA LYS A 156 -10.48 20.04 5.18
C LYS A 156 -10.06 20.27 6.64
N PRO A 157 -9.63 21.50 7.04
CA PRO A 157 -9.08 21.78 8.37
C PRO A 157 -9.97 21.35 9.54
N GLY A 158 -11.24 21.71 9.57
CA GLY A 158 -12.17 21.36 10.67
C GLY A 158 -12.33 19.84 10.86
N PRO A 159 -12.77 19.09 9.85
CA PRO A 159 -12.84 17.62 9.91
C PRO A 159 -11.50 16.96 10.23
N ARG A 160 -10.38 17.51 9.71
CA ARG A 160 -9.02 17.01 10.03
C ARG A 160 -8.72 17.12 11.51
N THR A 161 -8.94 18.30 12.11
CA THR A 161 -8.73 18.52 13.55
C THR A 161 -9.58 17.57 14.39
N THR A 162 -10.84 17.36 14.01
CA THR A 162 -11.73 16.41 14.70
C THR A 162 -11.20 14.98 14.60
N ALA A 163 -10.76 14.54 13.43
CA ALA A 163 -10.18 13.22 13.24
C ALA A 163 -8.89 13.03 14.06
N LEU A 164 -7.98 14.01 14.06
CA LEU A 164 -6.74 13.94 14.84
C LEU A 164 -7.01 13.85 16.35
N ARG A 165 -7.97 14.60 16.88
CA ARG A 165 -8.39 14.49 18.28
C ARG A 165 -9.01 13.12 18.60
N ALA A 166 -9.76 12.54 17.66
CA ALA A 166 -10.30 11.19 17.84
C ALA A 166 -9.20 10.13 17.89
N LEU A 167 -8.14 10.26 17.07
CA LEU A 167 -6.96 9.39 17.12
C LEU A 167 -6.24 9.52 18.46
N ASP A 168 -6.04 10.75 18.96
CA ASP A 168 -5.44 11.02 20.27
C ASP A 168 -6.24 10.34 21.41
N GLN A 169 -7.57 10.48 21.39
CA GLN A 169 -8.45 9.81 22.35
C GLN A 169 -8.41 8.27 22.23
N ALA A 170 -8.28 7.73 21.00
CA ALA A 170 -8.14 6.30 20.78
C ALA A 170 -6.84 5.77 21.40
N ILE A 171 -5.72 6.49 21.23
CA ILE A 171 -4.45 6.16 21.87
C ILE A 171 -4.59 6.14 23.41
N ALA A 172 -5.23 7.16 23.98
CA ALA A 172 -5.43 7.23 25.43
C ALA A 172 -6.22 6.03 26.01
N ARG A 173 -7.19 5.52 25.23
CA ARG A 173 -8.03 4.39 25.66
C ARG A 173 -7.39 3.03 25.44
N THR A 174 -6.62 2.85 24.37
CA THR A 174 -6.20 1.53 23.90
C THR A 174 -4.69 1.32 23.89
N GLY A 175 -3.88 2.38 23.95
CA GLY A 175 -2.44 2.32 23.75
C GLY A 175 -2.01 1.91 22.33
N ALA A 176 -2.96 1.80 21.40
CA ALA A 176 -2.68 1.38 20.03
C ALA A 176 -2.04 2.50 19.20
N THR A 177 -1.02 2.16 18.41
CA THR A 177 -0.39 3.09 17.47
C THR A 177 -1.35 3.40 16.32
N GLN A 178 -1.50 4.68 15.98
CA GLN A 178 -2.35 5.14 14.89
C GLN A 178 -1.49 5.56 13.70
N LEU A 179 -1.67 4.90 12.55
CA LEU A 179 -0.94 5.19 11.32
C LEU A 179 -1.88 5.80 10.29
N PHE A 180 -1.39 6.77 9.53
CA PHE A 180 -2.16 7.40 8.45
C PHE A 180 -1.22 8.04 7.42
N ILE A 181 -1.76 8.36 6.26
CA ILE A 181 -1.05 8.97 5.14
C ILE A 181 -1.73 10.25 4.69
N GLU A 182 -0.99 11.02 3.89
CA GLU A 182 -1.52 12.18 3.18
C GLU A 182 -0.87 12.27 1.79
N THR A 183 -1.48 13.02 0.91
CA THR A 183 -0.86 13.32 -0.38
C THR A 183 0.35 14.23 -0.18
N PRO A 184 1.45 14.02 -0.95
CA PRO A 184 2.73 14.69 -0.71
C PRO A 184 2.66 16.22 -0.61
N TYR A 185 1.76 16.85 -1.35
CA TYR A 185 1.61 18.32 -1.33
C TYR A 185 0.84 18.87 -0.12
N ARG A 186 0.23 18.01 0.70
CA ARG A 186 -0.49 18.38 1.94
C ARG A 186 0.23 17.94 3.22
N ASN A 187 1.38 17.27 3.10
CA ASN A 187 2.12 16.74 4.25
C ASN A 187 2.45 17.82 5.29
N ASP A 188 2.99 18.96 4.85
CA ASP A 188 3.39 20.04 5.78
C ASP A 188 2.17 20.59 6.55
N ALA A 189 1.04 20.79 5.86
CA ALA A 189 -0.20 21.24 6.50
C ALA A 189 -0.81 20.19 7.46
N LEU A 190 -0.55 18.90 7.22
CA LEU A 190 -0.95 17.83 8.13
C LEU A 190 -0.08 17.85 9.39
N VAL A 191 1.23 18.00 9.25
CA VAL A 191 2.16 18.10 10.40
C VAL A 191 1.77 19.29 11.29
N ASP A 192 1.50 20.48 10.69
CA ASP A 192 1.01 21.65 11.44
C ASP A 192 -0.24 21.35 12.24
N ALA A 193 -1.21 20.67 11.61
CA ALA A 193 -2.46 20.32 12.26
C ALA A 193 -2.25 19.33 13.43
N ILE A 194 -1.33 18.34 13.30
CA ILE A 194 -1.00 17.39 14.35
C ILE A 194 -0.39 18.12 15.55
N LEU A 195 0.62 18.97 15.31
CA LEU A 195 1.31 19.70 16.36
C LEU A 195 0.37 20.65 17.12
N LEU A 196 -0.69 21.16 16.45
CA LEU A 196 -1.68 22.04 17.07
C LEU A 196 -2.78 21.27 17.83
N ALA A 197 -3.23 20.12 17.28
CA ALA A 197 -4.45 19.46 17.74
C ALA A 197 -4.22 18.38 18.81
N CYS A 198 -3.04 17.75 18.82
CA CYS A 198 -2.75 16.60 19.67
C CYS A 198 -1.99 16.99 20.94
N ARG A 199 -2.10 16.16 21.98
CA ARG A 199 -1.46 16.37 23.28
C ARG A 199 0.07 16.35 23.18
N PRO A 200 0.78 17.20 23.94
CA PRO A 200 2.23 17.36 23.84
C PRO A 200 3.04 16.11 24.21
N GLU A 201 2.49 15.21 25.03
CA GLU A 201 3.15 13.99 25.50
C GLU A 201 3.15 12.88 24.43
N LEU A 202 2.22 12.90 23.49
CA LEU A 202 2.14 11.86 22.46
C LEU A 202 3.43 11.80 21.65
N ARG A 203 3.85 10.60 21.33
CA ARG A 203 4.89 10.36 20.33
C ARG A 203 4.33 10.58 18.94
N PHE A 204 5.04 11.32 18.14
CA PHE A 204 4.75 11.55 16.74
C PHE A 204 5.97 11.16 15.90
N CYS A 205 5.76 10.23 14.96
CA CYS A 205 6.77 9.77 14.03
C CYS A 205 6.43 10.18 12.60
N ILE A 206 7.42 10.68 11.89
CA ILE A 206 7.36 11.03 10.47
C ILE A 206 8.36 10.12 9.76
N ALA A 207 7.87 9.27 8.85
CA ALA A 207 8.68 8.42 7.99
C ALA A 207 8.52 8.87 6.53
N VAL A 208 9.63 9.24 5.90
CA VAL A 208 9.67 9.87 4.57
C VAL A 208 10.58 9.06 3.65
N ASP A 209 10.18 8.89 2.38
CA ASP A 209 10.97 8.24 1.33
C ASP A 209 11.49 6.85 1.74
N LEU A 210 10.69 6.08 2.45
CA LEU A 210 11.07 4.75 2.91
C LEU A 210 11.62 3.91 1.76
N THR A 211 12.71 3.21 2.03
CA THR A 211 13.52 2.41 1.09
C THR A 211 14.37 3.20 0.09
N LEU A 212 14.26 4.52 0.04
CA LEU A 212 15.07 5.37 -0.86
C LEU A 212 16.37 5.83 -0.19
N PRO A 213 17.39 6.24 -0.95
CA PRO A 213 18.61 6.84 -0.40
C PRO A 213 18.36 8.10 0.43
N THR A 214 17.22 8.74 0.23
CA THR A 214 16.76 9.94 0.97
C THR A 214 15.84 9.60 2.14
N GLU A 215 15.77 8.31 2.51
CA GLU A 215 14.97 7.84 3.64
C GLU A 215 15.29 8.62 4.91
N ARG A 216 14.25 9.08 5.57
CA ARG A 216 14.34 9.73 6.87
C ARG A 216 13.19 9.31 7.74
N LEU A 217 13.50 8.90 8.95
CA LEU A 217 12.51 8.57 9.97
C LEU A 217 12.88 9.23 11.26
N GLU A 218 11.97 10.02 11.82
CA GLU A 218 12.15 10.67 13.12
C GLU A 218 10.92 10.48 13.99
N SER A 219 11.16 10.09 15.24
CA SER A 219 10.13 9.88 16.26
C SER A 219 10.47 10.71 17.51
N ARG A 220 9.58 11.66 17.87
CA ARG A 220 9.73 12.57 19.02
C ARG A 220 8.37 12.73 19.69
N THR A 221 8.34 13.30 20.89
CA THR A 221 7.10 13.82 21.45
C THR A 221 6.61 15.03 20.64
N ILE A 222 5.31 15.29 20.65
CA ILE A 222 4.75 16.48 20.01
C ILE A 222 5.35 17.76 20.59
N ALA A 223 5.59 17.81 21.91
CA ALA A 223 6.30 18.92 22.54
C ALA A 223 7.68 19.13 21.89
N ALA A 224 8.51 18.08 21.81
CA ALA A 224 9.84 18.18 21.22
C ALA A 224 9.82 18.53 19.71
N TRP A 225 8.78 18.15 18.96
CA TRP A 225 8.61 18.57 17.57
C TRP A 225 8.34 20.07 17.41
N ARG A 226 7.71 20.72 18.42
CA ARG A 226 7.46 22.18 18.41
C ARG A 226 8.74 23.00 18.58
N ASP A 227 9.74 22.41 19.21
CA ASP A 227 11.01 23.10 19.56
C ASP A 227 12.11 22.94 18.50
N VAL A 228 11.87 22.17 17.43
CA VAL A 228 12.88 21.92 16.40
C VAL A 228 12.38 22.33 15.01
N PRO A 229 13.30 22.71 14.09
CA PRO A 229 12.97 22.90 12.69
C PRO A 229 12.42 21.62 12.07
N ARG A 230 11.29 21.72 11.39
CA ARG A 230 10.67 20.56 10.73
C ARG A 230 11.35 20.25 9.40
N PRO A 231 11.48 18.95 9.04
CA PRO A 231 11.92 18.59 7.72
C PRO A 231 10.89 19.09 6.69
N SER A 232 11.35 19.61 5.55
CA SER A 232 10.46 19.87 4.43
C SER A 232 9.95 18.54 3.85
N LEU A 233 8.64 18.38 3.81
CA LEU A 233 7.96 17.18 3.29
C LEU A 233 7.33 17.42 1.91
N ALA A 234 7.54 18.61 1.33
CA ALA A 234 6.95 18.99 0.06
C ALA A 234 7.27 17.97 -1.05
N LYS A 235 6.24 17.42 -1.67
CA LYS A 235 6.30 16.45 -2.77
C LYS A 235 6.99 15.10 -2.42
N ARG A 236 7.21 14.80 -1.16
CA ARG A 236 7.83 13.54 -0.71
C ARG A 236 6.76 12.58 -0.17
N PRO A 237 6.78 11.31 -0.54
CA PRO A 237 5.89 10.32 0.09
C PRO A 237 6.24 10.17 1.56
N ALA A 238 5.23 10.23 2.42
CA ALA A 238 5.40 10.14 3.86
C ALA A 238 4.27 9.34 4.50
N ILE A 239 4.59 8.69 5.62
CA ILE A 239 3.64 8.05 6.51
C ILE A 239 3.83 8.61 7.92
N PHE A 240 2.74 8.78 8.63
CA PHE A 240 2.67 9.43 9.92
C PHE A 240 2.14 8.46 10.97
N LEU A 241 2.75 8.49 12.17
CA LEU A 241 2.35 7.64 13.27
C LEU A 241 2.17 8.47 14.53
N LEU A 242 1.09 8.22 15.26
CA LEU A 242 0.86 8.73 16.60
C LEU A 242 0.79 7.54 17.57
N GLY A 243 1.44 7.66 18.72
CA GLY A 243 1.48 6.61 19.72
C GLY A 243 1.52 7.16 21.15
N ALA A 244 1.35 6.27 22.12
CA ALA A 244 1.50 6.58 23.54
C ALA A 244 2.92 7.10 23.84
N PRO A 245 3.08 7.87 24.93
CA PRO A 245 4.36 8.36 25.43
C PRO A 245 5.42 7.28 25.61
#